data_a0cbf9495881f26fa60dee4430940dbb
#
_entry.id   a0cbf9495881f26fa60dee4430940dbb
#
_cell.length_a   1.000
_cell.length_b   1.000
_cell.length_c   1.000
_cell.angle_alpha   90.00
_cell.angle_beta   90.00
_cell.angle_gamma   90.00
#
_symmetry.space_group_name_H-M   'P 1'
#
loop_
_entity.id
_entity.type
_entity.pdbx_description
1 polymer ?
#
loop_
_entity_poly.entity_id
_entity_poly.type
_entity_poly.pdbx_seq_one_letter_code
_entity_poly.pdbx_strand_id
1 'polypeptide(L)'
;HDCEMGAKCGREQLADIFTNGKYCIFSKGRKDIFGVGNFFINLTDKQENVLMPLVMLDSNMYGDGWFFSGFDCIHEDQTEWCMNRLSKLKKINPDIKAMAFFHMPVREFKEAYEKMKLGDKRVVYEHGSIAEKDEYFGISYKKGDFFKKAVENGIIKWMFCGHDHLNTLSLTYKGIRLTYGMSIDCLGYNGISKSYIQRGGTLITRKIDGRVDIKMIPLTRTVSTRVRGESKNQQY
;
A
#
# COMPACT_ATOMS: atom_id res chain seq x y z
N HIS A 1 -9.06 -5.93 5.59
CA HIS A 1 -9.61 -7.29 5.73
C HIS A 1 -9.74 -7.78 7.17
N ASP A 2 -8.97 -7.20 8.11
CA ASP A 2 -8.92 -7.70 9.50
C ASP A 2 -10.26 -7.60 10.24
N CYS A 3 -11.21 -6.84 9.69
CA CYS A 3 -12.56 -6.68 10.21
C CYS A 3 -13.64 -7.24 9.28
N GLU A 4 -13.31 -8.27 8.53
CA GLU A 4 -14.24 -8.95 7.63
C GLU A 4 -15.38 -9.66 8.37
N MET A 5 -16.37 -10.10 7.60
CA MET A 5 -17.54 -10.80 8.12
C MET A 5 -17.11 -12.00 9.00
N GLY A 6 -17.52 -11.99 10.26
CA GLY A 6 -17.10 -12.97 11.26
C GLY A 6 -15.95 -12.52 12.19
N ALA A 7 -15.30 -11.39 11.93
CA ALA A 7 -14.34 -10.82 12.85
C ALA A 7 -15.02 -10.39 14.18
N LYS A 8 -14.29 -10.57 15.30
CA LYS A 8 -14.81 -10.22 16.63
C LYS A 8 -14.71 -8.73 16.96
N CYS A 9 -13.98 -7.95 16.16
CA CYS A 9 -13.81 -6.50 16.37
C CYS A 9 -13.94 -5.75 15.04
N GLY A 10 -14.45 -4.54 15.13
CA GLY A 10 -14.52 -3.61 14.01
C GLY A 10 -13.23 -2.80 13.82
N ARG A 11 -13.14 -2.04 12.74
CA ARG A 11 -11.98 -1.20 12.40
C ARG A 11 -11.61 -0.20 13.50
N GLU A 12 -12.62 0.42 14.12
CA GLU A 12 -12.41 1.37 15.22
C GLU A 12 -11.77 0.71 16.45
N GLN A 13 -12.23 -0.49 16.81
CA GLN A 13 -11.68 -1.24 17.95
C GLN A 13 -10.25 -1.71 17.66
N LEU A 14 -9.97 -2.17 16.42
CA LEU A 14 -8.62 -2.52 16.01
C LEU A 14 -7.70 -1.30 16.05
N ALA A 15 -8.17 -0.15 15.58
CA ALA A 15 -7.44 1.10 15.63
C ALA A 15 -7.16 1.55 17.07
N ASP A 16 -8.09 1.32 18.01
CA ASP A 16 -7.86 1.58 19.45
C ASP A 16 -6.72 0.73 20.01
N ILE A 17 -6.62 -0.54 19.60
CA ILE A 17 -5.52 -1.41 20.01
C ILE A 17 -4.18 -0.84 19.53
N PHE A 18 -4.09 -0.41 18.27
CA PHE A 18 -2.86 0.17 17.72
C PHE A 18 -2.50 1.49 18.40
N THR A 19 -3.45 2.41 18.58
CA THR A 19 -3.18 3.72 19.19
C THR A 19 -2.73 3.63 20.65
N ASN A 20 -3.08 2.54 21.35
CA ASN A 20 -2.62 2.27 22.72
C ASN A 20 -1.19 1.71 22.79
N GLY A 21 -0.57 1.37 21.66
CA GLY A 21 0.80 0.87 21.60
C GLY A 21 1.82 1.96 21.93
N LYS A 22 2.68 1.75 22.93
CA LYS A 22 3.67 2.74 23.44
C LYS A 22 4.54 3.39 22.35
N TYR A 23 4.86 2.64 21.30
CA TYR A 23 5.73 3.09 20.19
C TYR A 23 4.99 3.16 18.85
N CYS A 24 3.68 3.06 18.87
CA CYS A 24 2.87 3.11 17.67
C CYS A 24 2.60 4.57 17.28
N ILE A 25 2.87 4.89 16.03
CA ILE A 25 2.60 6.21 15.45
C ILE A 25 1.31 6.24 14.63
N PHE A 26 0.52 5.16 14.69
CA PHE A 26 -0.76 5.08 14.00
C PHE A 26 -1.72 6.16 14.53
N SER A 27 -2.47 6.74 13.62
CA SER A 27 -3.54 7.69 13.93
C SER A 27 -4.83 7.26 13.24
N LYS A 28 -5.94 7.30 13.95
CA LYS A 28 -7.27 7.03 13.36
C LYS A 28 -7.63 8.00 12.24
N GLY A 29 -6.99 9.17 12.22
CA GLY A 29 -7.32 10.24 11.29
C GLY A 29 -8.52 11.09 11.74
N ARG A 30 -9.09 11.82 10.79
CA ARG A 30 -10.25 12.70 11.00
C ARG A 30 -11.54 11.88 10.91
N LYS A 31 -12.50 12.20 11.79
CA LYS A 31 -13.81 11.52 11.84
C LYS A 31 -14.77 11.92 10.71
N ASP A 32 -14.50 13.05 10.07
CA ASP A 32 -15.29 13.59 8.95
C ASP A 32 -14.77 13.14 7.57
N ILE A 33 -13.84 12.17 7.55
CA ILE A 33 -13.29 11.55 6.34
C ILE A 33 -13.56 10.05 6.43
N PHE A 34 -14.05 9.47 5.36
CA PHE A 34 -14.39 8.06 5.29
C PHE A 34 -13.19 7.16 5.61
N GLY A 35 -13.43 6.06 6.34
CA GLY A 35 -12.41 5.11 6.74
C GLY A 35 -11.67 5.48 8.03
N VAL A 36 -10.80 4.59 8.48
CA VAL A 36 -10.05 4.69 9.73
C VAL A 36 -8.56 4.50 9.46
N GLY A 37 -7.75 5.50 9.77
CA GLY A 37 -6.30 5.41 9.52
C GLY A 37 -5.84 6.25 8.33
N ASN A 38 -6.56 7.34 8.03
CA ASN A 38 -6.10 8.33 7.06
C ASN A 38 -5.23 9.37 7.76
N PHE A 39 -3.90 9.29 7.61
CA PHE A 39 -2.97 10.21 8.26
C PHE A 39 -1.67 10.40 7.48
N PHE A 40 -0.87 11.37 7.91
CA PHE A 40 0.43 11.67 7.34
C PHE A 40 1.53 11.42 8.36
N ILE A 41 2.61 10.82 7.91
CA ILE A 41 3.90 10.79 8.61
C ILE A 41 4.85 11.66 7.80
N ASN A 42 5.39 12.73 8.42
CA ASN A 42 6.33 13.58 7.73
C ASN A 42 7.77 13.17 8.08
N LEU A 43 8.55 12.85 7.07
CA LEU A 43 10.01 12.80 7.23
C LEU A 43 10.52 14.24 7.23
N THR A 44 11.22 14.65 8.29
CA THR A 44 11.72 16.00 8.47
C THR A 44 13.24 16.03 8.58
N ASP A 45 13.82 17.18 8.33
CA ASP A 45 15.20 17.47 8.71
C ASP A 45 15.30 17.87 10.20
N LYS A 46 16.51 18.26 10.64
CA LYS A 46 16.75 18.69 12.02
C LYS A 46 16.08 20.03 12.36
N GLN A 47 15.68 20.80 11.37
CA GLN A 47 14.99 22.08 11.48
C GLN A 47 13.47 21.91 11.34
N GLU A 48 12.96 20.65 11.37
CA GLU A 48 11.55 20.28 11.21
C GLU A 48 10.94 20.60 9.83
N ASN A 49 11.75 20.95 8.83
CA ASN A 49 11.26 21.11 7.48
C ASN A 49 10.83 19.74 6.90
N VAL A 50 9.67 19.70 6.28
CA VAL A 50 9.16 18.46 5.67
C VAL A 50 9.96 18.15 4.40
N LEU A 51 10.69 17.02 4.45
CA LEU A 51 11.46 16.49 3.34
C LEU A 51 10.62 15.57 2.44
N MET A 52 9.73 14.80 3.03
CA MET A 52 8.85 13.87 2.30
C MET A 52 7.67 13.46 3.18
N PRO A 53 6.43 13.76 2.80
CA PRO A 53 5.25 13.22 3.44
C PRO A 53 5.00 11.78 2.98
N LEU A 54 4.72 10.89 3.94
CA LEU A 54 4.20 9.56 3.76
C LEU A 54 2.71 9.62 4.06
N VAL A 55 1.88 9.31 3.07
CA VAL A 55 0.42 9.36 3.18
C VAL A 55 -0.09 7.95 3.43
N MET A 56 -0.70 7.73 4.59
CA MET A 56 -1.38 6.49 4.94
C MET A 56 -2.86 6.67 4.63
N LEU A 57 -3.43 5.76 3.84
CA LEU A 57 -4.84 5.79 3.45
C LEU A 57 -5.52 4.46 3.74
N ASP A 58 -6.67 4.52 4.37
CA ASP A 58 -7.57 3.38 4.45
C ASP A 58 -8.21 3.18 3.07
N SER A 59 -7.86 2.12 2.40
CA SER A 59 -8.45 1.75 1.09
C SER A 59 -9.75 0.97 1.24
N ASN A 60 -10.26 0.92 2.47
CA ASN A 60 -11.50 0.28 2.86
C ASN A 60 -11.50 -1.25 2.65
N MET A 61 -12.66 -1.88 2.80
CA MET A 61 -12.83 -3.34 2.71
C MET A 61 -13.71 -3.69 1.52
N TYR A 62 -14.92 -4.14 1.82
CA TYR A 62 -15.96 -4.40 0.83
C TYR A 62 -16.89 -3.20 0.73
N GLY A 63 -17.31 -2.86 -0.47
CA GLY A 63 -18.30 -1.82 -0.66
C GLY A 63 -19.71 -2.29 -0.28
N ASP A 64 -20.56 -1.34 0.17
CA ASP A 64 -21.93 -1.57 0.62
C ASP A 64 -22.89 -1.85 -0.57
N GLY A 65 -22.68 -2.97 -1.28
CA GLY A 65 -23.56 -3.41 -2.35
C GLY A 65 -24.40 -4.61 -1.92
N TRP A 66 -25.70 -4.44 -1.75
CA TRP A 66 -26.63 -5.55 -1.45
C TRP A 66 -26.53 -6.72 -2.44
N PHE A 67 -26.15 -6.48 -3.70
CA PHE A 67 -26.11 -7.49 -4.76
C PHE A 67 -24.69 -7.79 -5.30
N PHE A 68 -23.68 -6.96 -5.00
CA PHE A 68 -22.31 -7.15 -5.50
C PHE A 68 -21.30 -6.79 -4.41
N SER A 69 -20.83 -7.78 -3.68
CA SER A 69 -19.76 -7.64 -2.72
C SER A 69 -18.41 -7.68 -3.44
N GLY A 70 -17.92 -6.54 -3.89
CA GLY A 70 -16.55 -6.38 -4.37
C GLY A 70 -15.76 -5.46 -3.46
N PHE A 71 -14.45 -5.39 -3.65
CA PHE A 71 -13.60 -4.50 -2.88
C PHE A 71 -13.98 -3.03 -3.11
N ASP A 72 -13.89 -2.24 -2.04
CA ASP A 72 -14.09 -0.80 -2.07
C ASP A 72 -12.83 -0.07 -2.59
N CYS A 73 -12.81 1.24 -2.57
CA CYS A 73 -11.71 2.07 -3.04
C CYS A 73 -11.42 3.22 -2.05
N ILE A 74 -10.38 3.99 -2.34
CA ILE A 74 -10.16 5.29 -1.70
C ILE A 74 -11.27 6.23 -2.18
N HIS A 75 -12.06 6.78 -1.25
CA HIS A 75 -13.22 7.62 -1.52
C HIS A 75 -12.82 9.05 -1.89
N GLU A 76 -13.78 9.80 -2.44
CA GLU A 76 -13.56 11.16 -2.93
C GLU A 76 -13.12 12.12 -1.82
N ASP A 77 -13.74 12.04 -0.64
CA ASP A 77 -13.40 12.87 0.52
C ASP A 77 -11.97 12.59 1.04
N GLN A 78 -11.54 11.33 1.05
CA GLN A 78 -10.15 10.94 1.35
C GLN A 78 -9.19 11.54 0.32
N THR A 79 -9.56 11.44 -0.96
CA THR A 79 -8.78 11.98 -2.07
C THR A 79 -8.63 13.50 -1.97
N GLU A 80 -9.72 14.22 -1.78
CA GLU A 80 -9.71 15.67 -1.63
C GLU A 80 -8.89 16.13 -0.42
N TRP A 81 -9.10 15.50 0.73
CA TRP A 81 -8.31 15.77 1.93
C TRP A 81 -6.81 15.59 1.68
N CYS A 82 -6.43 14.49 1.07
CA CYS A 82 -5.05 14.18 0.74
C CYS A 82 -4.44 15.24 -0.19
N MET A 83 -5.11 15.51 -1.32
CA MET A 83 -4.61 16.46 -2.33
C MET A 83 -4.55 17.89 -1.79
N ASN A 84 -5.53 18.32 -0.98
CA ASN A 84 -5.53 19.61 -0.33
C ASN A 84 -4.35 19.77 0.63
N ARG A 85 -4.05 18.74 1.43
CA ARG A 85 -2.90 18.78 2.34
C ARG A 85 -1.56 18.80 1.59
N LEU A 86 -1.41 17.98 0.56
CA LEU A 86 -0.22 17.98 -0.30
C LEU A 86 -0.02 19.32 -1.00
N SER A 87 -1.08 19.93 -1.51
CA SER A 87 -1.03 21.25 -2.16
C SER A 87 -0.58 22.36 -1.21
N LYS A 88 -0.94 22.29 0.07
CA LYS A 88 -0.42 23.21 1.10
C LYS A 88 1.09 23.03 1.31
N LEU A 89 1.58 21.78 1.35
CA LEU A 89 3.00 21.50 1.47
C LEU A 89 3.78 21.99 0.23
N LYS A 90 3.22 21.84 -0.97
CA LYS A 90 3.83 22.33 -2.22
C LYS A 90 4.00 23.86 -2.26
N LYS A 91 3.13 24.60 -1.60
CA LYS A 91 3.29 26.07 -1.49
C LYS A 91 4.52 26.44 -0.65
N ILE A 92 4.91 25.59 0.31
CA ILE A 92 6.07 25.80 1.18
C ILE A 92 7.35 25.28 0.50
N ASN A 93 7.25 24.09 -0.10
CA ASN A 93 8.33 23.41 -0.82
C ASN A 93 7.83 22.96 -2.20
N PRO A 94 8.08 23.72 -3.28
CA PRO A 94 7.60 23.42 -4.62
C PRO A 94 8.07 22.07 -5.20
N ASP A 95 9.23 21.58 -4.75
CA ASP A 95 9.86 20.35 -5.22
C ASP A 95 9.51 19.13 -4.35
N ILE A 96 8.59 19.30 -3.39
CA ILE A 96 8.18 18.23 -2.48
C ILE A 96 7.61 17.04 -3.24
N LYS A 97 8.02 15.85 -2.83
CA LYS A 97 7.52 14.57 -3.35
C LYS A 97 6.97 13.75 -2.21
N ALA A 98 5.93 12.97 -2.47
CA ALA A 98 5.24 12.15 -1.48
C ALA A 98 5.19 10.67 -1.89
N MET A 99 5.05 9.82 -0.89
CA MET A 99 4.69 8.41 -1.04
C MET A 99 3.28 8.20 -0.49
N ALA A 100 2.47 7.37 -1.14
CA ALA A 100 1.17 6.94 -0.64
C ALA A 100 1.18 5.43 -0.37
N PHE A 101 0.58 5.04 0.75
CA PHE A 101 0.49 3.66 1.21
C PHE A 101 -0.97 3.33 1.51
N PHE A 102 -1.44 2.25 0.93
CA PHE A 102 -2.80 1.74 1.10
C PHE A 102 -2.81 0.23 0.88
N HIS A 103 -3.86 -0.47 1.30
CA HIS A 103 -3.90 -1.92 1.20
C HIS A 103 -4.35 -2.41 -0.17
N MET A 104 -5.55 -2.04 -0.61
CA MET A 104 -6.08 -2.50 -1.89
C MET A 104 -5.53 -1.71 -3.06
N PRO A 105 -5.05 -2.37 -4.12
CA PRO A 105 -4.48 -1.68 -5.28
C PRO A 105 -5.53 -0.82 -5.99
N VAL A 106 -5.11 0.37 -6.43
CA VAL A 106 -5.92 1.15 -7.36
C VAL A 106 -5.97 0.45 -8.73
N ARG A 107 -7.04 0.67 -9.49
CA ARG A 107 -7.29 -0.02 -10.77
C ARG A 107 -6.16 0.15 -11.80
N GLU A 108 -5.42 1.21 -11.66
CA GLU A 108 -4.31 1.55 -12.54
C GLU A 108 -3.11 0.61 -12.42
N PHE A 109 -2.99 -0.18 -11.35
CA PHE A 109 -2.02 -1.29 -11.31
C PHE A 109 -2.28 -2.31 -12.41
N LYS A 110 -3.55 -2.74 -12.58
CA LYS A 110 -3.94 -3.65 -13.65
C LYS A 110 -3.85 -2.98 -15.02
N GLU A 111 -4.36 -1.75 -15.16
CA GLU A 111 -4.30 -0.99 -16.41
C GLU A 111 -2.84 -0.85 -16.90
N ALA A 112 -1.92 -0.49 -16.02
CA ALA A 112 -0.51 -0.35 -16.35
C ALA A 112 0.12 -1.70 -16.76
N TYR A 113 -0.19 -2.78 -16.04
CA TYR A 113 0.29 -4.12 -16.37
C TYR A 113 -0.19 -4.58 -17.76
N GLU A 114 -1.48 -4.42 -18.06
CA GLU A 114 -2.03 -4.77 -19.38
C GLU A 114 -1.39 -3.95 -20.50
N LYS A 115 -1.19 -2.65 -20.29
CA LYS A 115 -0.47 -1.78 -21.25
C LYS A 115 0.99 -2.21 -21.45
N MET A 116 1.68 -2.57 -20.37
CA MET A 116 3.05 -3.09 -20.46
C MET A 116 3.11 -4.37 -21.31
N LYS A 117 2.18 -5.30 -21.10
CA LYS A 117 2.09 -6.54 -21.90
C LYS A 117 1.87 -6.27 -23.40
N LEU A 118 1.16 -5.19 -23.72
CA LEU A 118 0.95 -4.73 -25.09
C LEU A 118 2.12 -3.91 -25.67
N GLY A 119 3.21 -3.74 -24.91
CA GLY A 119 4.39 -3.00 -25.35
C GLY A 119 4.23 -1.46 -25.31
N ASP A 120 3.29 -0.93 -24.54
CA ASP A 120 3.10 0.52 -24.37
C ASP A 120 4.32 1.14 -23.68
N LYS A 121 5.12 1.90 -24.43
CA LYS A 121 6.35 2.53 -23.93
C LYS A 121 6.13 3.62 -22.85
N ARG A 122 4.89 4.00 -22.58
CA ARG A 122 4.53 4.92 -21.49
C ARG A 122 4.51 4.25 -20.12
N VAL A 123 4.62 2.91 -20.10
CA VAL A 123 4.76 2.14 -18.87
C VAL A 123 6.18 1.61 -18.80
N VAL A 124 6.86 1.89 -17.69
CA VAL A 124 8.22 1.39 -17.45
C VAL A 124 8.14 0.26 -16.43
N TYR A 125 8.62 -0.93 -16.82
CA TYR A 125 8.80 -2.03 -15.89
C TYR A 125 10.01 -1.76 -15.00
N GLU A 126 9.82 -1.89 -13.69
CA GLU A 126 10.87 -1.68 -12.70
C GLU A 126 11.39 -3.01 -12.14
N HIS A 127 10.52 -3.82 -11.56
CA HIS A 127 10.82 -5.16 -11.06
C HIS A 127 9.57 -5.96 -10.70
N GLY A 128 9.76 -7.23 -10.31
CA GLY A 128 8.73 -8.09 -9.74
C GLY A 128 7.80 -8.72 -10.77
N SER A 129 6.74 -9.32 -10.31
CA SER A 129 5.80 -10.07 -11.16
C SER A 129 4.40 -10.11 -10.56
N ILE A 130 3.42 -10.46 -11.39
CA ILE A 130 2.10 -10.90 -10.97
C ILE A 130 2.17 -12.44 -10.90
N ALA A 131 1.98 -12.99 -9.71
CA ALA A 131 2.07 -14.43 -9.46
C ALA A 131 0.80 -15.01 -8.83
N GLU A 132 -0.21 -14.18 -8.62
CA GLU A 132 -1.55 -14.67 -8.31
C GLU A 132 -2.12 -15.47 -9.48
N LYS A 133 -2.96 -16.46 -9.14
CA LYS A 133 -3.59 -17.33 -10.14
C LYS A 133 -4.34 -16.50 -11.19
N ASP A 134 -4.21 -16.87 -12.45
CA ASP A 134 -4.85 -16.22 -13.60
C ASP A 134 -4.52 -14.71 -13.73
N GLU A 135 -3.32 -14.33 -13.31
CA GLU A 135 -2.88 -12.92 -13.27
C GLU A 135 -3.88 -12.02 -12.52
N TYR A 136 -4.37 -12.49 -11.38
CA TYR A 136 -5.39 -11.80 -10.60
C TYR A 136 -4.86 -10.49 -9.98
N PHE A 137 -5.75 -9.50 -9.97
CA PHE A 137 -5.59 -8.23 -9.28
C PHE A 137 -6.81 -7.97 -8.40
N GLY A 138 -6.61 -7.87 -7.11
CA GLY A 138 -7.65 -7.55 -6.13
C GLY A 138 -8.06 -6.08 -6.15
N ILE A 139 -8.36 -5.55 -7.34
CA ILE A 139 -8.76 -4.16 -7.53
C ILE A 139 -10.24 -3.95 -7.17
N SER A 140 -10.56 -2.72 -6.77
CA SER A 140 -11.94 -2.30 -6.52
C SER A 140 -12.82 -2.48 -7.76
N TYR A 141 -14.09 -2.86 -7.53
CA TYR A 141 -15.13 -2.80 -8.56
C TYR A 141 -15.58 -1.34 -8.83
N LYS A 142 -15.47 -0.46 -7.84
CA LYS A 142 -15.73 0.98 -7.98
C LYS A 142 -14.55 1.67 -8.65
N LYS A 143 -14.82 2.67 -9.46
CA LYS A 143 -13.81 3.51 -10.07
C LYS A 143 -13.55 4.71 -9.16
N GLY A 144 -12.52 4.61 -8.31
CA GLY A 144 -12.01 5.76 -7.57
C GLY A 144 -11.23 6.71 -8.49
N ASP A 145 -11.03 7.94 -8.07
CA ASP A 145 -10.30 8.97 -8.81
C ASP A 145 -8.93 9.33 -8.20
N PHE A 146 -8.54 8.66 -7.12
CA PHE A 146 -7.30 8.95 -6.38
C PHE A 146 -6.06 8.99 -7.26
N PHE A 147 -5.86 7.99 -8.12
CA PHE A 147 -4.70 7.97 -9.02
C PHE A 147 -4.73 9.14 -9.99
N LYS A 148 -5.89 9.43 -10.62
CA LYS A 148 -6.06 10.55 -11.53
C LYS A 148 -5.71 11.86 -10.84
N LYS A 149 -6.26 12.12 -9.66
CA LYS A 149 -5.99 13.33 -8.86
C LYS A 149 -4.53 13.42 -8.42
N ALA A 150 -3.89 12.30 -8.09
CA ALA A 150 -2.47 12.26 -7.78
C ALA A 150 -1.59 12.64 -8.98
N VAL A 151 -1.93 12.17 -10.18
CA VAL A 151 -1.24 12.58 -11.43
C VAL A 151 -1.39 14.07 -11.67
N GLU A 152 -2.61 14.60 -11.57
CA GLU A 152 -2.91 16.03 -11.75
C GLU A 152 -2.18 16.90 -10.71
N ASN A 153 -2.16 16.49 -9.45
CA ASN A 153 -1.48 17.19 -8.36
C ASN A 153 0.05 17.17 -8.52
N GLY A 154 0.59 16.06 -9.01
CA GLY A 154 2.00 15.89 -9.37
C GLY A 154 2.97 15.70 -8.22
N ILE A 155 2.51 15.59 -6.96
CA ILE A 155 3.35 15.47 -5.76
C ILE A 155 3.61 14.01 -5.42
N ILE A 156 2.60 13.12 -5.47
CA ILE A 156 2.76 11.70 -5.24
C ILE A 156 3.56 11.09 -6.39
N LYS A 157 4.70 10.51 -6.08
CA LYS A 157 5.59 9.85 -7.05
C LYS A 157 5.66 8.35 -6.86
N TRP A 158 5.25 7.84 -5.71
CA TRP A 158 5.25 6.42 -5.38
C TRP A 158 3.95 6.05 -4.69
N MET A 159 3.35 4.95 -5.12
CA MET A 159 2.20 4.32 -4.51
C MET A 159 2.54 2.88 -4.17
N PHE A 160 2.26 2.48 -2.94
CA PHE A 160 2.50 1.14 -2.43
C PHE A 160 1.19 0.52 -2.00
N CYS A 161 0.95 -0.71 -2.44
CA CYS A 161 -0.20 -1.51 -2.03
C CYS A 161 0.22 -2.89 -1.54
N GLY A 162 -0.71 -3.61 -0.94
CA GLY A 162 -0.61 -5.01 -0.55
C GLY A 162 -1.71 -5.84 -1.19
N HIS A 163 -2.52 -6.51 -0.38
CA HIS A 163 -3.71 -7.27 -0.72
C HIS A 163 -3.43 -8.59 -1.44
N ASP A 164 -2.82 -8.54 -2.61
CA ASP A 164 -2.48 -9.72 -3.42
C ASP A 164 -1.12 -10.26 -2.95
N HIS A 165 -1.14 -11.37 -2.21
CA HIS A 165 0.01 -11.84 -1.42
C HIS A 165 1.17 -12.36 -2.27
N LEU A 166 0.91 -12.79 -3.50
CA LEU A 166 1.94 -13.30 -4.42
C LEU A 166 2.41 -12.25 -5.43
N ASN A 167 1.76 -11.08 -5.49
CA ASN A 167 2.15 -10.02 -6.40
C ASN A 167 3.30 -9.18 -5.82
N THR A 168 4.31 -8.90 -6.65
CA THR A 168 5.49 -8.10 -6.28
C THR A 168 5.80 -7.06 -7.36
N LEU A 169 4.94 -6.91 -8.34
CA LEU A 169 5.12 -6.05 -9.50
C LEU A 169 5.36 -4.60 -9.12
N SER A 170 6.33 -3.96 -9.75
CA SER A 170 6.57 -2.53 -9.71
C SER A 170 6.68 -1.98 -11.12
N LEU A 171 5.89 -0.94 -11.41
CA LEU A 171 5.81 -0.27 -12.71
C LEU A 171 5.81 1.24 -12.50
N THR A 172 6.36 2.00 -13.43
CA THR A 172 6.13 3.45 -13.52
C THR A 172 5.10 3.74 -14.61
N TYR A 173 3.99 4.38 -14.24
CA TYR A 173 2.90 4.76 -15.13
C TYR A 173 2.45 6.20 -14.85
N LYS A 174 2.34 7.01 -15.91
CA LYS A 174 1.98 8.44 -15.82
C LYS A 174 2.79 9.22 -14.77
N GLY A 175 4.08 8.88 -14.62
CA GLY A 175 5.00 9.55 -13.69
C GLY A 175 4.86 9.15 -12.22
N ILE A 176 4.06 8.13 -11.91
CA ILE A 176 3.92 7.53 -10.59
C ILE A 176 4.40 6.09 -10.63
N ARG A 177 5.30 5.71 -9.72
CA ARG A 177 5.72 4.33 -9.54
C ARG A 177 4.72 3.58 -8.66
N LEU A 178 4.09 2.56 -9.23
CA LEU A 178 3.13 1.67 -8.60
C LEU A 178 3.86 0.41 -8.14
N THR A 179 3.82 0.06 -6.87
CA THR A 179 4.59 -1.05 -6.31
C THR A 179 3.74 -1.89 -5.38
N TYR A 180 3.65 -3.19 -5.64
CA TYR A 180 3.20 -4.16 -4.66
C TYR A 180 4.29 -4.37 -3.61
N GLY A 181 3.96 -4.17 -2.33
CA GLY A 181 4.80 -4.57 -1.23
C GLY A 181 4.84 -6.09 -1.11
N MET A 182 6.02 -6.67 -0.85
CA MET A 182 6.11 -8.11 -0.61
C MET A 182 5.32 -8.50 0.63
N SER A 183 4.53 -9.56 0.54
CA SER A 183 3.85 -10.16 1.69
C SER A 183 4.80 -11.05 2.49
N ILE A 184 4.69 -11.02 3.81
CA ILE A 184 5.34 -11.99 4.72
C ILE A 184 4.41 -13.16 5.06
N ASP A 185 3.16 -13.11 4.63
CA ASP A 185 2.16 -14.13 4.94
C ASP A 185 2.52 -15.50 4.37
N CYS A 186 2.21 -16.52 5.14
CA CYS A 186 2.42 -17.92 4.77
C CYS A 186 1.19 -18.82 5.00
N LEU A 187 0.07 -18.23 5.42
CA LEU A 187 -1.13 -18.96 5.82
C LEU A 187 -2.42 -18.44 5.16
N GLY A 188 -2.38 -17.29 4.47
CA GLY A 188 -3.57 -16.60 3.96
C GLY A 188 -4.41 -17.44 3.00
N TYR A 189 -3.80 -18.31 2.20
CA TYR A 189 -4.51 -19.25 1.34
C TYR A 189 -3.64 -20.42 0.86
N ASN A 190 -4.27 -21.47 0.34
CA ASN A 190 -3.61 -22.68 -0.07
C ASN A 190 -2.52 -22.44 -1.13
N GLY A 191 -1.32 -22.93 -0.85
CA GLY A 191 -0.20 -22.86 -1.80
C GLY A 191 0.74 -21.68 -1.58
N ILE A 192 0.35 -20.64 -0.84
CA ILE A 192 1.20 -19.47 -0.57
C ILE A 192 2.53 -19.87 0.10
N SER A 193 2.53 -20.88 0.98
CA SER A 193 3.74 -21.39 1.64
C SER A 193 4.79 -21.96 0.69
N LYS A 194 4.43 -22.27 -0.56
CA LYS A 194 5.34 -22.82 -1.57
C LYS A 194 6.12 -21.75 -2.33
N SER A 195 5.70 -20.50 -2.27
CA SER A 195 6.23 -19.37 -3.06
C SER A 195 7.21 -18.51 -2.25
N TYR A 196 8.36 -19.08 -1.87
CA TYR A 196 9.35 -18.39 -1.03
C TYR A 196 9.86 -17.08 -1.61
N ILE A 197 10.06 -16.99 -2.92
CA ILE A 197 10.57 -15.80 -3.59
C ILE A 197 9.57 -14.63 -3.60
N GLN A 198 8.29 -14.92 -3.44
CA GLN A 198 7.24 -13.89 -3.40
C GLN A 198 6.97 -13.39 -1.99
N ARG A 199 7.58 -14.00 -0.97
CA ARG A 199 7.47 -13.59 0.43
C ARG A 199 8.70 -12.87 0.91
N GLY A 200 8.48 -11.83 1.70
CA GLY A 200 9.58 -11.05 2.25
C GLY A 200 9.14 -9.68 2.69
N GLY A 201 10.04 -8.72 2.59
CA GLY A 201 9.79 -7.31 2.85
C GLY A 201 10.15 -6.44 1.67
N THR A 202 9.62 -5.24 1.63
CA THR A 202 10.01 -4.22 0.66
C THR A 202 10.78 -3.14 1.39
N LEU A 203 12.06 -2.99 1.06
CA LEU A 203 12.92 -1.94 1.61
C LEU A 203 12.81 -0.69 0.73
N ILE A 204 12.38 0.41 1.34
CA ILE A 204 12.30 1.72 0.72
C ILE A 204 13.36 2.61 1.36
N THR A 205 14.29 3.11 0.56
CA THR A 205 15.39 3.97 1.04
C THR A 205 15.28 5.32 0.36
N ARG A 206 15.00 6.38 1.15
CA ARG A 206 15.17 7.76 0.70
C ARG A 206 16.59 8.22 0.99
N LYS A 207 17.32 8.61 -0.04
CA LYS A 207 18.66 9.18 0.06
C LYS A 207 18.61 10.67 0.43
N ILE A 208 19.73 11.21 0.91
CA ILE A 208 19.84 12.62 1.27
C ILE A 208 19.50 13.54 0.10
N ASP A 209 19.87 13.16 -1.11
CA ASP A 209 19.56 13.90 -2.35
C ASP A 209 18.12 13.76 -2.84
N GLY A 210 17.27 13.07 -2.07
CA GLY A 210 15.84 12.88 -2.38
C GLY A 210 15.53 11.71 -3.32
N ARG A 211 16.54 11.01 -3.85
CA ARG A 211 16.31 9.77 -4.62
C ARG A 211 15.72 8.68 -3.73
N VAL A 212 14.91 7.83 -4.32
CA VAL A 212 14.25 6.71 -3.64
C VAL A 212 14.64 5.40 -4.32
N ASP A 213 15.24 4.51 -3.57
CA ASP A 213 15.52 3.13 -3.98
C ASP A 213 14.45 2.20 -3.35
N ILE A 214 13.93 1.28 -4.14
CA ILE A 214 12.95 0.28 -3.70
C ILE A 214 13.52 -1.10 -4.03
N LYS A 215 13.67 -1.94 -3.00
CA LYS A 215 14.24 -3.28 -3.12
C LYS A 215 13.34 -4.32 -2.50
N MET A 216 13.13 -5.41 -3.20
CA MET A 216 12.54 -6.62 -2.63
C MET A 216 13.59 -7.35 -1.79
N ILE A 217 13.21 -7.74 -0.58
CA ILE A 217 14.03 -8.54 0.35
C ILE A 217 13.30 -9.86 0.59
N PRO A 218 13.49 -10.87 -0.26
CA PRO A 218 12.78 -12.14 -0.12
C PRO A 218 13.25 -12.92 1.11
N LEU A 219 12.34 -13.69 1.69
CA LEU A 219 12.67 -14.64 2.74
C LEU A 219 13.58 -15.73 2.19
N THR A 220 14.68 -15.99 2.88
CA THR A 220 15.57 -17.11 2.58
C THR A 220 15.05 -18.40 3.21
N ARG A 221 15.40 -19.56 2.65
CA ARG A 221 15.07 -20.87 3.25
C ARG A 221 15.57 -21.00 4.71
N THR A 222 16.72 -20.43 5.01
CA THR A 222 17.31 -20.47 6.35
C THR A 222 16.44 -19.75 7.38
N VAL A 223 15.90 -18.57 7.02
CA VAL A 223 14.98 -17.83 7.91
C VAL A 223 13.67 -18.58 8.11
N SER A 224 13.08 -19.13 7.04
CA SER A 224 11.82 -19.88 7.14
C SER A 224 11.96 -21.17 7.96
N THR A 225 13.13 -21.83 7.94
CA THR A 225 13.38 -23.05 8.72
C THR A 225 13.53 -22.73 10.21
N ARG A 226 14.13 -21.60 10.57
CA ARG A 226 14.23 -21.16 11.97
C ARG A 226 12.86 -20.86 12.56
N VAL A 227 12.01 -20.12 11.85
CA VAL A 227 10.64 -19.81 12.31
C VAL A 227 9.81 -21.09 12.49
N ARG A 228 9.96 -22.10 11.60
CA ARG A 228 9.28 -23.40 11.75
C ARG A 228 9.80 -24.22 12.93
N GLY A 229 11.08 -24.09 13.28
CA GLY A 229 11.66 -24.76 14.44
C GLY A 229 11.15 -24.18 15.77
N GLU A 230 11.02 -22.87 15.85
CA GLU A 230 10.52 -22.21 17.06
C GLU A 230 9.03 -22.49 17.31
N SER A 231 8.21 -22.60 16.27
CA SER A 231 6.77 -22.92 16.44
C SER A 231 6.51 -24.37 16.90
N LYS A 232 7.45 -25.31 16.68
CA LYS A 232 7.33 -26.69 17.20
C LYS A 232 7.61 -26.82 18.69
N ASN A 233 8.33 -25.84 19.28
CA ASN A 233 8.65 -25.86 20.71
C ASN A 233 7.65 -25.10 21.59
N GLN A 234 6.57 -24.57 21.01
CA GLN A 234 5.50 -23.87 21.74
C GLN A 234 4.18 -24.69 21.78
N GLN A 235 4.25 -26.00 21.67
CA GLN A 235 3.13 -26.86 22.07
C GLN A 235 3.29 -27.22 23.54
N TYR A 236 2.74 -26.39 24.40
CA TYR A 236 2.25 -26.76 25.72
C TYR A 236 0.84 -26.20 25.90
#